data_a27dd87ac4ffa814f4a3eddf49b69a8d
#
_entry.id   a27dd87ac4ffa814f4a3eddf49b69a8d
#
_cell.length_a   1.000
_cell.length_b   1.000
_cell.length_c   1.000
_cell.angle_alpha   90.00
_cell.angle_beta   90.00
_cell.angle_gamma   90.00
#
_symmetry.space_group_name_H-M   'P 1'
#
loop_
_entity.id
_entity.type
_entity.pdbx_description
1 polymer ?
#
loop_
_entity_poly.entity_id
_entity_poly.type
_entity_poly.pdbx_seq_one_letter_code
_entity_poly.pdbx_strand_id
1 'polypeptide(L)'
;MIYRVHNLREGNREGNWLKYWENATGEKAYFCHRVGCMNLATDGAHVQLASSTNHKWYIVPLCHKCNCQFGDEFDVTGPLVNVVDPTDILW
;
A
#
# COMPACT_ATOMS: atom_id res chain seq x y z
N MET A 1 3.17 -13.90 -4.22
CA MET A 1 1.83 -13.75 -4.80
C MET A 1 1.68 -12.35 -5.36
N ILE A 2 0.99 -12.22 -6.47
CA ILE A 2 0.80 -10.94 -7.16
C ILE A 2 -0.65 -10.54 -7.03
N TYR A 3 -0.88 -9.25 -6.73
CA TYR A 3 -2.21 -8.69 -6.59
C TYR A 3 -2.37 -7.53 -7.56
N ARG A 4 -3.51 -7.47 -8.22
CA ARG A 4 -3.89 -6.32 -9.01
C ARG A 4 -4.56 -5.32 -8.09
N VAL A 5 -4.02 -4.12 -7.99
CA VAL A 5 -4.50 -3.13 -7.05
C VAL A 5 -4.82 -1.82 -7.75
N HIS A 6 -5.73 -1.07 -7.12
CA HIS A 6 -6.09 0.27 -7.52
C HIS A 6 -5.47 1.24 -6.51
N ASN A 7 -4.62 2.14 -6.99
CA ASN A 7 -3.92 3.06 -6.11
C ASN A 7 -4.86 4.20 -5.73
N LEU A 8 -5.10 4.34 -4.44
CA LEU A 8 -6.03 5.35 -3.94
C LEU A 8 -5.31 6.68 -3.77
N ARG A 9 -6.04 7.74 -4.05
CA ARG A 9 -5.56 9.07 -3.75
C ARG A 9 -5.82 9.34 -2.28
N GLU A 10 -4.79 9.22 -1.47
CA GLU A 10 -4.93 9.39 -0.03
C GLU A 10 -4.50 10.79 0.35
N GLY A 11 -5.39 11.51 0.99
CA GLY A 11 -5.11 12.88 1.36
C GLY A 11 -4.26 13.02 2.60
N ASN A 12 -4.26 12.03 3.45
CA ASN A 12 -3.53 12.11 4.70
C ASN A 12 -2.20 11.40 4.59
N ARG A 13 -1.14 12.17 4.69
CA ARG A 13 0.20 11.61 4.63
C ARG A 13 0.88 11.58 5.97
N GLU A 14 0.18 11.95 6.98
CA GLU A 14 0.70 11.85 8.32
C GLU A 14 0.63 10.42 8.77
N GLY A 15 1.43 10.05 9.65
CA GLY A 15 1.51 8.68 10.03
C GLY A 15 2.50 7.95 9.13
N ASN A 16 3.19 7.03 9.71
CA ASN A 16 4.22 6.31 9.00
C ASN A 16 3.63 4.98 8.53
N TRP A 17 2.98 4.99 7.39
CA TRP A 17 2.30 3.80 6.88
C TRP A 17 3.29 2.73 6.44
N LEU A 18 4.48 3.13 6.00
CA LEU A 18 5.51 2.14 5.69
C LEU A 18 5.93 1.40 6.94
N LYS A 19 6.10 2.12 8.03
CA LYS A 19 6.42 1.50 9.31
C LYS A 19 5.29 0.62 9.81
N TYR A 20 4.06 1.05 9.59
CA TYR A 20 2.88 0.25 9.92
C TYR A 20 2.95 -1.10 9.20
N TRP A 21 3.27 -1.07 7.90
CA TRP A 21 3.39 -2.29 7.12
C TRP A 21 4.53 -3.18 7.66
N GLU A 22 5.67 -2.58 7.96
CA GLU A 22 6.82 -3.33 8.49
C GLU A 22 6.48 -3.99 9.82
N ASN A 23 5.80 -3.26 10.70
CA ASN A 23 5.42 -3.80 12.00
C ASN A 23 4.41 -4.94 11.88
N ALA A 24 3.49 -4.81 10.96
CA ALA A 24 2.44 -5.80 10.79
C ALA A 24 2.95 -7.08 10.14
N THR A 25 3.92 -6.96 9.23
CA THR A 25 4.43 -8.12 8.50
C THR A 25 5.67 -8.73 9.14
N GLY A 26 6.39 -7.96 9.94
CA GLY A 26 7.68 -8.38 10.44
C GLY A 26 8.77 -8.32 9.40
N GLU A 27 8.49 -7.75 8.24
CA GLU A 27 9.46 -7.67 7.14
C GLU A 27 9.93 -6.24 6.96
N LYS A 28 11.09 -6.11 6.36
CA LYS A 28 11.65 -4.80 6.04
C LYS A 28 11.27 -4.45 4.61
N ALA A 29 10.85 -3.20 4.40
CA ALA A 29 10.50 -2.73 3.07
C ALA A 29 11.74 -2.18 2.39
N TYR A 30 12.30 -2.93 1.46
CA TYR A 30 13.49 -2.50 0.72
C TYR A 30 13.12 -1.90 -0.62
N PHE A 31 12.45 -2.67 -1.45
CA PHE A 31 12.16 -2.27 -2.83
C PHE A 31 10.67 -2.01 -3.00
N CYS A 32 10.35 -1.15 -3.96
CA CYS A 32 8.98 -0.91 -4.38
C CYS A 32 8.35 -2.25 -4.78
N HIS A 33 7.15 -2.51 -4.30
CA HIS A 33 6.49 -3.79 -4.54
C HIS A 33 5.76 -3.84 -5.88
N ARG A 34 5.75 -2.74 -6.64
CA ARG A 34 5.17 -2.81 -7.98
C ARG A 34 6.00 -3.76 -8.84
N VAL A 35 5.32 -4.66 -9.52
CA VAL A 35 6.00 -5.65 -10.36
C VAL A 35 6.81 -4.91 -11.43
N GLY A 36 8.09 -5.25 -11.51
CA GLY A 36 9.00 -4.65 -12.48
C GLY A 36 9.67 -3.37 -12.01
N CYS A 37 9.33 -2.85 -10.84
CA CYS A 37 9.95 -1.63 -10.33
C CYS A 37 11.08 -1.99 -9.37
N MET A 38 12.26 -1.42 -9.61
CA MET A 38 13.44 -1.69 -8.80
C MET A 38 13.82 -0.55 -7.89
N ASN A 39 13.00 0.50 -7.82
CA ASN A 39 13.28 1.62 -6.94
C ASN A 39 13.10 1.21 -5.48
N LEU A 40 13.74 1.96 -4.58
CA LEU A 40 13.55 1.74 -3.16
C LEU A 40 12.15 2.16 -2.74
N ALA A 41 11.55 1.39 -1.85
CA ALA A 41 10.26 1.74 -1.27
C ALA A 41 10.44 2.85 -0.26
N THR A 42 9.64 3.90 -0.39
CA THR A 42 9.69 5.03 0.52
C THR A 42 8.33 5.33 1.13
N ASP A 43 7.25 4.83 0.52
CA ASP A 43 5.90 5.18 0.92
C ASP A 43 5.12 3.93 1.25
N GLY A 44 4.27 4.03 2.27
CA GLY A 44 3.25 3.01 2.49
C GLY A 44 2.00 3.44 1.75
N ALA A 45 1.77 2.84 0.60
CA ALA A 45 0.69 3.27 -0.29
C ALA A 45 -0.63 2.63 0.11
N HIS A 46 -1.70 3.41 0.02
CA HIS A 46 -3.06 2.93 0.26
C HIS A 46 -3.64 2.42 -1.05
N VAL A 47 -4.03 1.16 -1.07
CA VAL A 47 -4.57 0.53 -2.28
C VAL A 47 -5.81 -0.28 -1.95
N GLN A 48 -6.62 -0.53 -2.97
CA GLN A 48 -7.72 -1.48 -2.90
C GLN A 48 -7.48 -2.56 -3.94
N LEU A 49 -8.00 -3.75 -3.69
CA LEU A 49 -7.94 -4.82 -4.69
C LEU A 49 -8.85 -4.44 -5.86
N ALA A 50 -8.28 -4.48 -7.07
CA ALA A 50 -8.97 -3.97 -8.25
C ALA A 50 -10.25 -4.74 -8.56
N SER A 51 -10.25 -6.04 -8.29
CA SER A 51 -11.40 -6.89 -8.62
C SER A 51 -12.31 -7.15 -7.43
N SER A 52 -12.03 -6.53 -6.29
CA SER A 52 -12.80 -6.79 -5.07
C SER A 52 -13.90 -5.75 -4.91
N THR A 53 -15.04 -6.18 -4.38
CA THR A 53 -16.14 -5.29 -4.05
C THR A 53 -16.20 -4.95 -2.57
N ASN A 54 -15.24 -5.43 -1.78
CA ASN A 54 -15.30 -5.27 -0.33
C ASN A 54 -14.85 -3.88 0.15
N HIS A 55 -14.22 -3.09 -0.71
CA HIS A 55 -13.75 -1.72 -0.41
C HIS A 55 -12.76 -1.66 0.74
N LYS A 56 -12.11 -2.75 1.07
CA LYS A 56 -11.08 -2.74 2.10
C LYS A 56 -9.84 -2.04 1.59
N TRP A 57 -9.16 -1.38 2.51
CA TRP A 57 -7.91 -0.68 2.21
C TRP A 57 -6.75 -1.52 2.67
N TYR A 58 -5.69 -1.46 1.90
CA TYR A 58 -4.46 -2.18 2.21
C TYR A 58 -3.26 -1.25 2.06
N ILE A 59 -2.19 -1.57 2.79
CA ILE A 59 -0.93 -0.87 2.66
C ILE A 59 0.05 -1.78 1.94
N VAL A 60 0.77 -1.20 0.99
CA VAL A 60 1.84 -1.90 0.29
C VAL A 60 3.00 -0.93 0.08
N PRO A 61 4.26 -1.38 0.24
CA PRO A 61 5.41 -0.49 0.03
C PRO A 61 5.57 -0.12 -1.45
N LEU A 62 5.61 1.16 -1.74
CA LEU A 62 5.88 1.65 -3.08
C LEU A 62 6.92 2.75 -3.02
N CYS A 63 7.65 2.96 -4.12
CA CYS A 63 8.45 4.16 -4.26
C CYS A 63 7.51 5.35 -4.49
N HIS A 64 8.02 6.55 -4.26
CA HIS A 64 7.19 7.74 -4.37
C HIS A 64 6.60 7.90 -5.75
N LYS A 65 7.39 7.61 -6.78
CA LYS A 65 6.93 7.74 -8.16
C LYS A 65 5.71 6.85 -8.44
N CYS A 66 5.76 5.59 -8.00
CA CYS A 66 4.63 4.68 -8.20
C CYS A 66 3.45 5.09 -7.34
N ASN A 67 3.71 5.55 -6.11
CA ASN A 67 2.64 5.96 -5.22
C ASN A 67 1.92 7.21 -5.74
N CYS A 68 2.57 8.03 -6.54
CA CYS A 68 1.94 9.22 -7.10
C CYS A 68 1.04 8.93 -8.30
N GLN A 69 0.97 7.68 -8.76
CA GLN A 69 0.10 7.32 -9.86
C GLN A 69 -1.30 6.98 -9.34
N PHE A 70 -1.98 8.01 -8.89
CA PHE A 70 -3.29 7.86 -8.29
C PHE A 70 -4.32 7.47 -9.35
N GLY A 71 -5.23 6.56 -8.95
CA GLY A 71 -6.28 6.11 -9.85
C GLY A 71 -5.85 5.03 -10.81
N ASP A 72 -4.57 4.73 -10.88
CA ASP A 72 -4.07 3.68 -11.76
C ASP A 72 -4.19 2.30 -11.11
N GLU A 73 -4.34 1.30 -11.96
CA GLU A 73 -4.28 -0.08 -11.52
C GLU A 73 -2.96 -0.69 -11.99
N PHE A 74 -2.35 -1.46 -11.12
CA PHE A 74 -1.12 -2.16 -11.49
C PHE A 74 -0.93 -3.35 -10.56
N ASP A 75 0.03 -4.20 -10.92
CA ASP A 75 0.32 -5.39 -10.16
C ASP A 75 1.40 -5.11 -9.12
N VAL A 76 1.20 -5.64 -7.92
CA VAL A 76 2.19 -5.55 -6.85
C VAL A 76 2.39 -6.93 -6.24
N THR A 77 3.56 -7.13 -5.63
CA THR A 77 3.79 -8.30 -4.82
C THR A 77 3.37 -8.00 -3.39
N GLY A 78 2.90 -9.04 -2.70
CA GLY A 78 2.50 -8.91 -1.30
C GLY A 78 3.65 -9.05 -0.34
N PRO A 79 3.34 -9.13 0.95
CA PRO A 79 1.99 -9.13 1.49
C PRO A 79 1.33 -7.75 1.49
N LEU A 80 0.01 -7.76 1.47
CA LEU A 80 -0.79 -6.55 1.67
C LEU A 80 -1.27 -6.55 3.12
N VAL A 81 -1.22 -5.38 3.76
CA VAL A 81 -1.66 -5.27 5.15
C VAL A 81 -2.98 -4.53 5.16
N ASN A 82 -4.01 -5.19 5.68
CA ASN A 82 -5.33 -4.59 5.78
C ASN A 82 -5.31 -3.45 6.78
N VAL A 83 -5.92 -2.33 6.41
CA VAL A 83 -6.02 -1.15 7.27
C VAL A 83 -7.45 -1.07 7.76
N VAL A 84 -7.63 -1.11 9.07
CA VAL A 84 -8.95 -0.88 9.64
C VAL A 84 -9.28 0.61 9.50
N ASP A 85 -10.59 0.90 9.52
CA ASP A 85 -11.05 2.28 9.45
C ASP A 85 -10.34 3.10 10.52
N PRO A 86 -9.74 4.24 10.15
CA PRO A 86 -9.07 5.08 11.14
C PRO A 86 -9.94 5.45 12.33
N THR A 87 -11.25 5.56 12.13
CA THR A 87 -12.14 5.87 13.24
C THR A 87 -12.21 4.72 14.23
N ASP A 88 -11.88 3.51 13.82
CA ASP A 88 -11.93 2.36 14.71
C ASP A 88 -10.70 2.25 15.60
N ILE A 89 -9.64 2.96 15.30
CA ILE A 89 -8.40 2.85 16.06
C ILE A 89 -8.13 4.09 16.91
N LEU A 90 -9.08 4.98 17.01
CA LEU A 90 -8.94 6.20 17.80
C LEU A 90 -9.36 6.02 19.25
N TRP A 91 -9.79 4.84 19.62
CA TRP A 91 -10.18 4.56 21.01
C TRP A 91 -9.81 3.18 21.46
#